data_990e09c91cb14a0f090a373ac888b828
#
_entry.id   990e09c91cb14a0f090a373ac888b828
#
_cell.length_a   1.000
_cell.length_b   1.000
_cell.length_c   1.000
_cell.angle_alpha   90.00
_cell.angle_beta   90.00
_cell.angle_gamma   90.00
#
_symmetry.space_group_name_H-M   'P 1'
#
loop_
_entity.id
_entity.type
_entity.pdbx_description
1 polymer ?
#
loop_
_entity_poly.entity_id
_entity_poly.type
_entity_poly.pdbx_seq_one_letter_code
_entity_poly.pdbx_strand_id
1 'polypeptide(L)'
;EMATKLVAARLLTAEAARAKESGQRADMLSGMAKLFASETAKEVCEDALRIHGGYGYINEFMVERLYREAPLYIVGEGTNDIQKIVIARRIIDDSEVDVLGLPQ
;
A
#
# COMPACT_ATOMS: atom_id res chain seq x y z
N GLU A 1 -4.23 4.66 -15.26
CA GLU A 1 -4.56 4.06 -13.96
C GLU A 1 -3.32 3.71 -13.14
N MET A 2 -2.33 2.99 -13.68
CA MET A 2 -1.08 2.64 -12.97
C MET A 2 -0.40 3.85 -12.33
N ALA A 3 -0.19 4.92 -13.10
CA ALA A 3 0.45 6.15 -12.61
C ALA A 3 -0.36 6.79 -11.45
N THR A 4 -1.68 6.83 -11.57
CA THR A 4 -2.57 7.37 -10.52
C THR A 4 -2.44 6.59 -9.22
N LYS A 5 -2.47 5.26 -9.29
CA LYS A 5 -2.31 4.39 -8.12
C LYS A 5 -0.93 4.55 -7.47
N LEU A 6 0.12 4.67 -8.28
CA LEU A 6 1.49 4.90 -7.78
C LEU A 6 1.62 6.24 -7.07
N VAL A 7 1.06 7.30 -7.62
CA VAL A 7 1.08 8.63 -6.98
C VAL A 7 0.29 8.59 -5.66
N ALA A 8 -0.89 7.99 -5.65
CA ALA A 8 -1.68 7.85 -4.43
C ALA A 8 -0.92 7.06 -3.34
N ALA A 9 -0.28 5.95 -3.71
CA ALA A 9 0.52 5.14 -2.78
C ALA A 9 1.69 5.95 -2.19
N ARG A 10 2.39 6.73 -3.02
CA ARG A 10 3.48 7.60 -2.58
C ARG A 10 3.01 8.68 -1.62
N LEU A 11 1.92 9.34 -1.94
CA LEU A 11 1.37 10.41 -1.09
C LEU A 11 0.94 9.87 0.27
N LEU A 12 0.26 8.73 0.31
CA LEU A 12 -0.15 8.09 1.55
C LEU A 12 1.05 7.66 2.41
N THR A 13 2.08 7.10 1.78
CA THR A 13 3.31 6.70 2.46
C THR A 13 4.05 7.92 3.03
N ALA A 14 4.15 9.00 2.25
CA ALA A 14 4.78 10.24 2.70
C ALA A 14 4.02 10.85 3.89
N GLU A 15 2.69 10.83 3.86
CA GLU A 15 1.87 11.34 4.96
C GLU A 15 2.04 10.49 6.23
N ALA A 16 2.11 9.17 6.11
CA ALA A 16 2.37 8.30 7.25
C ALA A 16 3.75 8.58 7.87
N ALA A 17 4.78 8.77 7.04
CA ALA A 17 6.12 9.12 7.49
C ALA A 17 6.15 10.48 8.20
N ARG A 18 5.48 11.49 7.63
CA ARG A 18 5.36 12.83 8.22
C ARG A 18 4.68 12.78 9.59
N ALA A 19 3.59 12.05 9.71
CA ALA A 19 2.88 11.89 10.96
C ALA A 19 3.78 11.24 12.03
N LYS A 20 4.52 10.21 11.66
CA LYS A 20 5.46 9.54 12.57
C LYS A 20 6.58 10.46 13.03
N GLU A 21 7.20 11.22 12.12
CA GLU A 21 8.28 12.16 12.42
C GLU A 21 7.81 13.31 13.33
N SER A 22 6.56 13.75 13.21
CA SER A 22 5.99 14.80 14.06
C SER A 22 5.63 14.35 15.47
N GLY A 23 5.85 13.08 15.81
CA GLY A 23 5.51 12.51 17.12
C GLY A 23 4.03 12.15 17.28
N GLN A 24 3.22 12.27 16.22
CA GLN A 24 1.82 11.84 16.23
C GLN A 24 1.73 10.31 16.21
N ARG A 25 0.62 9.79 16.73
CA ARG A 25 0.31 8.38 16.59
C ARG A 25 0.01 8.05 15.13
N ALA A 26 0.83 7.20 14.54
CA ALA A 26 0.81 6.94 13.10
C ALA A 26 0.51 5.48 12.72
N ASP A 27 0.07 4.65 13.66
CA ASP A 27 -0.20 3.22 13.41
C ASP A 27 -1.29 3.01 12.35
N MET A 28 -2.36 3.79 12.38
CA MET A 28 -3.43 3.71 11.39
C MET A 28 -2.94 4.13 9.99
N LEU A 29 -2.30 5.29 9.88
CA LEU A 29 -1.77 5.77 8.61
C LEU A 29 -0.67 4.86 8.06
N SER A 30 0.19 4.33 8.92
CA SER A 30 1.23 3.36 8.52
C SER A 30 0.60 2.06 8.01
N GLY A 31 -0.44 1.57 8.68
CA GLY A 31 -1.21 0.42 8.23
C GLY A 31 -1.88 0.66 6.87
N MET A 32 -2.51 1.81 6.70
CA MET A 32 -3.13 2.21 5.43
C MET A 32 -2.09 2.33 4.30
N ALA A 33 -0.95 2.94 4.57
CA ALA A 33 0.14 3.08 3.60
C ALA A 33 0.67 1.71 3.17
N LYS A 34 0.96 0.83 4.13
CA LYS A 34 1.44 -0.52 3.84
C LYS A 34 0.42 -1.32 3.04
N LEU A 35 -0.83 -1.31 3.46
CA LEU A 35 -1.93 -2.00 2.77
C LEU A 35 -2.07 -1.52 1.33
N PHE A 36 -2.25 -0.22 1.14
CA PHE A 36 -2.51 0.35 -0.18
C PHE A 36 -1.31 0.24 -1.11
N ALA A 37 -0.10 0.55 -0.62
CA ALA A 37 1.10 0.52 -1.45
C ALA A 37 1.46 -0.90 -1.89
N SER A 38 1.33 -1.91 -1.03
CA SER A 38 1.64 -3.30 -1.38
C SER A 38 0.63 -3.90 -2.36
N GLU A 39 -0.66 -3.65 -2.18
CA GLU A 39 -1.69 -4.08 -3.14
C GLU A 39 -1.51 -3.36 -4.49
N THR A 40 -1.22 -2.06 -4.47
CA THR A 40 -0.92 -1.29 -5.67
C THR A 40 0.32 -1.85 -6.39
N ALA A 41 1.38 -2.17 -5.68
CA ALA A 41 2.58 -2.75 -6.26
C ALA A 41 2.28 -4.05 -7.02
N LYS A 42 1.49 -4.94 -6.42
CA LYS A 42 1.07 -6.19 -7.07
C LYS A 42 0.28 -5.92 -8.36
N GLU A 43 -0.73 -5.06 -8.30
CA GLU A 43 -1.56 -4.74 -9.46
C GLU A 43 -0.73 -4.10 -10.59
N VAL A 44 0.13 -3.14 -10.27
CA VAL A 44 0.97 -2.45 -11.25
C VAL A 44 1.99 -3.41 -11.87
N CYS A 45 2.58 -4.30 -11.09
CA CYS A 45 3.50 -5.31 -11.63
C CYS A 45 2.79 -6.29 -12.57
N GLU A 46 1.56 -6.68 -12.24
CA GLU A 46 0.76 -7.54 -13.13
C GLU A 46 0.39 -6.82 -14.42
N ASP A 47 -0.06 -5.59 -14.34
CA ASP A 47 -0.39 -4.80 -15.54
C ASP A 47 0.85 -4.57 -16.42
N ALA A 48 1.99 -4.27 -15.80
CA ALA A 48 3.26 -4.11 -16.50
C ALA A 48 3.68 -5.39 -17.23
N LEU A 49 3.52 -6.56 -16.60
CA LEU A 49 3.78 -7.85 -17.21
C LEU A 49 2.88 -8.06 -18.44
N ARG A 50 1.59 -7.75 -18.32
CA ARG A 50 0.63 -7.85 -19.42
C ARG A 50 1.00 -6.94 -20.59
N ILE A 51 1.44 -5.71 -20.30
CA ILE A 51 1.90 -4.76 -21.33
C ILE A 51 3.11 -5.31 -22.10
N HIS A 52 4.03 -5.99 -21.40
CA HIS A 52 5.18 -6.64 -22.05
C HIS A 52 4.78 -7.85 -22.90
N GLY A 53 3.60 -8.41 -22.68
CA GLY A 53 3.18 -9.64 -23.35
C GLY A 53 4.09 -10.82 -23.04
N GLY A 54 4.44 -11.63 -24.05
CA GLY A 54 5.34 -12.76 -23.85
C GLY A 54 6.71 -12.42 -23.30
N TYR A 55 7.23 -11.24 -23.58
CA TYR A 55 8.49 -10.74 -23.02
C TYR A 55 8.41 -10.52 -21.50
N GLY A 56 7.22 -10.31 -20.94
CA GLY A 56 7.02 -10.20 -19.49
C GLY A 56 7.24 -11.51 -18.75
N TYR A 57 7.20 -12.64 -19.43
CA TYR A 57 7.34 -13.97 -18.84
C TYR A 57 8.80 -14.48 -18.83
N ILE A 58 9.71 -13.83 -19.53
CA ILE A 58 11.11 -14.24 -19.64
C ILE A 58 12.00 -13.42 -18.70
N ASN A 59 13.10 -14.03 -18.24
CA ASN A 59 13.99 -13.42 -17.25
C ASN A 59 14.96 -12.36 -17.82
N GLU A 60 14.92 -12.09 -19.10
CA GLU A 60 15.72 -11.03 -19.73
C GLU A 60 15.20 -9.63 -19.39
N PHE A 61 13.93 -9.50 -18.99
CA PHE A 61 13.30 -8.26 -18.57
C PHE A 61 12.99 -8.29 -17.08
N MET A 62 13.21 -7.15 -16.40
CA MET A 62 13.05 -7.02 -14.95
C MET A 62 11.62 -7.27 -14.48
N VAL A 63 10.61 -7.08 -15.34
CA VAL A 63 9.20 -7.10 -14.93
C VAL A 63 8.77 -8.43 -14.34
N GLU A 64 9.31 -9.57 -14.82
CA GLU A 64 8.98 -10.89 -14.27
C GLU A 64 9.45 -11.01 -12.80
N ARG A 65 10.60 -10.43 -12.47
CA ARG A 65 11.13 -10.44 -11.11
C ARG A 65 10.28 -9.56 -10.19
N LEU A 66 9.94 -8.36 -10.62
CA LEU A 66 9.08 -7.47 -9.85
C LEU A 66 7.71 -8.09 -9.58
N TYR A 67 7.15 -8.78 -10.58
CA TYR A 67 5.90 -9.53 -10.42
C TYR A 67 6.00 -10.63 -9.36
N ARG A 68 7.09 -11.39 -9.36
CA ARG A 68 7.33 -12.45 -8.38
C ARG A 68 7.59 -11.91 -6.97
N GLU A 69 8.24 -10.75 -6.85
CA GLU A 69 8.60 -10.13 -5.57
C GLU A 69 7.43 -9.39 -4.92
N ALA A 70 6.51 -8.84 -5.69
CA ALA A 70 5.42 -8.00 -5.19
C ALA A 70 4.58 -8.68 -4.08
N PRO A 71 4.23 -9.97 -4.15
CA PRO A 71 3.48 -10.65 -3.08
C PRO A 71 4.17 -10.66 -1.72
N LEU A 72 5.49 -10.56 -1.66
CA LEU A 72 6.24 -10.49 -0.41
C LEU A 72 5.78 -9.30 0.45
N TYR A 73 5.54 -8.16 -0.18
CA TYR A 73 5.11 -6.93 0.51
C TYR A 73 3.69 -7.03 1.08
N ILE A 74 2.87 -7.95 0.55
CA ILE A 74 1.52 -8.19 1.06
C ILE A 74 1.57 -9.03 2.34
N VAL A 75 2.46 -10.01 2.39
CA VAL A 75 2.54 -10.96 3.52
C VAL A 75 3.59 -10.59 4.57
N GLY A 76 4.60 -9.80 4.20
CA GLY A 76 5.69 -9.39 5.09
C GLY A 76 5.32 -8.27 6.04
N GLU A 77 5.99 -8.22 7.21
CA GLU A 77 5.88 -7.17 8.22
C GLU A 77 4.44 -6.89 8.69
N GLY A 78 3.74 -7.94 9.07
CA GLY A 78 2.30 -7.91 9.33
C GLY A 78 1.53 -7.98 8.01
N THR A 79 0.83 -9.09 7.81
CA THR A 79 0.05 -9.28 6.57
C THR A 79 -0.94 -8.14 6.35
N ASN A 80 -1.39 -7.97 5.12
CA ASN A 80 -2.42 -6.96 4.82
C ASN A 80 -3.72 -7.21 5.57
N ASP A 81 -4.04 -8.45 5.90
CA ASP A 81 -5.20 -8.75 6.75
C ASP A 81 -5.00 -8.25 8.19
N ILE A 82 -3.79 -8.36 8.72
CA ILE A 82 -3.44 -7.76 10.03
C ILE A 82 -3.50 -6.24 9.95
N GLN A 83 -3.04 -5.62 8.88
CA GLN A 83 -3.15 -4.17 8.71
C GLN A 83 -4.62 -3.70 8.70
N LYS A 84 -5.50 -4.43 8.04
CA LYS A 84 -6.94 -4.17 8.08
C LYS A 84 -7.51 -4.21 9.50
N ILE A 85 -7.07 -5.16 10.32
CA ILE A 85 -7.48 -5.26 11.73
C ILE A 85 -6.98 -4.05 12.53
N VAL A 86 -5.74 -3.65 12.34
CA VAL A 86 -5.17 -2.47 13.02
C VAL A 86 -5.96 -1.21 12.66
N ILE A 87 -6.20 -0.99 11.37
CA ILE A 87 -6.97 0.15 10.87
C ILE A 87 -8.39 0.15 11.46
N ALA A 88 -9.08 -0.99 11.38
CA ALA A 88 -10.45 -1.11 11.87
C ALA A 88 -10.55 -0.82 13.38
N ARG A 89 -9.64 -1.35 14.18
CA ARG A 89 -9.59 -1.08 15.63
C ARG A 89 -9.43 0.41 15.90
N ARG A 90 -8.53 1.08 15.17
CA ARG A 90 -8.33 2.52 15.36
C ARG A 90 -9.57 3.34 15.02
N ILE A 91 -10.29 2.98 13.96
CA ILE A 91 -11.52 3.67 13.58
C ILE A 91 -12.64 3.45 14.60
N ILE A 92 -12.74 2.23 15.15
CA ILE A 92 -13.81 1.87 16.11
C ILE A 92 -13.52 2.42 17.50
N ASP A 93 -12.28 2.31 17.97
CA ASP A 93 -11.92 2.61 19.36
C ASP A 93 -11.62 4.09 19.60
N ASP A 94 -11.36 4.85 18.56
CA ASP A 94 -10.95 6.24 18.66
C ASP A 94 -12.00 7.17 18.03
N SER A 95 -12.84 7.76 18.88
CA SER A 95 -13.88 8.71 18.45
C SER A 95 -13.32 10.01 17.85
N GLU A 96 -12.01 10.28 18.04
CA GLU A 96 -11.32 11.44 17.45
C GLU A 96 -10.80 11.16 16.02
N VAL A 97 -10.87 9.92 15.55
CA VAL A 97 -10.43 9.57 14.19
C VAL A 97 -11.49 9.98 13.19
N ASP A 98 -11.26 11.11 12.57
CA ASP A 98 -12.06 11.56 11.41
C ASP A 98 -11.39 11.09 10.11
N VAL A 99 -11.78 9.91 9.66
CA VAL A 99 -11.25 9.31 8.41
C VAL A 99 -11.85 9.97 7.17
N LEU A 100 -13.07 10.50 7.30
CA LEU A 100 -13.83 10.99 6.16
C LEU A 100 -13.87 12.50 6.05
N GLY A 101 -13.32 13.23 7.03
CA GLY A 101 -13.44 14.69 7.11
C GLY A 101 -14.89 15.16 7.27
N LEU A 102 -15.76 14.30 7.82
CA LEU A 102 -17.16 14.61 8.04
C LEU A 102 -17.34 15.28 9.41
N PRO A 103 -18.20 16.29 9.51
CA PRO A 103 -18.51 16.86 10.81
C PRO A 103 -19.15 15.81 11.72
N GLN A 104 -18.62 15.73 12.92
CA GLN A 104 -19.15 14.86 13.98
C GLN A 104 -20.40 15.45 14.63
#